data_696e174ecd2ad852ff196b8255a7bb70
#
_entry.id   696e174ecd2ad852ff196b8255a7bb70
#
_cell.length_a   1.000
_cell.length_b   1.000
_cell.length_c   1.000
_cell.angle_alpha   90.00
_cell.angle_beta   90.00
_cell.angle_gamma   90.00
#
_symmetry.space_group_name_H-M   'P 1'
#
loop_
_entity.id
_entity.type
_entity.pdbx_description
1 polymer ?
#
loop_
_entity_poly.entity_id
_entity_poly.type
_entity_poly.pdbx_seq_one_letter_code
_entity_poly.pdbx_strand_id
1 'polypeptide(L)'
;MEDIIAPISKELLKAELTEDKRLRMTNKSNNQIYIITAQDSPNTMKEIGRLREIAFRAAGGGTGMSMDIDEYDIMDNPYKQLIVWNPEEEEILGGYRYILGTD
;
A
#
# COMPACT_ATOMS: atom_id res chain seq x y z
N MET A 1 -4.24 -19.31 12.22
CA MET A 1 -4.12 -18.16 11.31
C MET A 1 -5.18 -17.14 11.61
N GLU A 2 -4.81 -15.88 11.74
CA GLU A 2 -5.81 -14.82 11.95
C GLU A 2 -6.59 -14.57 10.67
N ASP A 3 -7.81 -14.13 10.82
CA ASP A 3 -8.58 -13.68 9.66
C ASP A 3 -7.98 -12.39 9.11
N ILE A 4 -7.96 -12.28 7.79
CA ILE A 4 -7.47 -11.07 7.15
C ILE A 4 -8.47 -9.94 7.40
N ILE A 5 -7.99 -8.73 7.63
CA ILE A 5 -8.87 -7.58 7.90
C ILE A 5 -9.82 -7.35 6.72
N ALA A 6 -10.94 -6.69 6.99
CA ALA A 6 -11.88 -6.31 5.94
C ALA A 6 -11.23 -5.29 4.99
N PRO A 7 -11.66 -5.24 3.72
CA PRO A 7 -11.15 -4.23 2.78
C PRO A 7 -11.36 -2.82 3.33
N ILE A 8 -10.36 -1.97 3.15
CA ILE A 8 -10.45 -0.57 3.56
C ILE A 8 -11.37 0.16 2.56
N SER A 9 -12.21 1.04 3.06
CA SER A 9 -13.13 1.81 2.24
C SER A 9 -12.38 2.58 1.15
N LYS A 10 -12.88 2.55 -0.08
CA LYS A 10 -12.30 3.28 -1.21
C LYS A 10 -12.26 4.79 -0.93
N GLU A 11 -13.23 5.30 -0.21
CA GLU A 11 -13.27 6.72 0.16
C GLU A 11 -12.10 7.10 1.06
N LEU A 12 -11.75 6.24 2.01
CA LEU A 12 -10.60 6.48 2.89
C LEU A 12 -9.30 6.45 2.11
N LEU A 13 -9.17 5.51 1.16
CA LEU A 13 -7.98 5.43 0.32
C LEU A 13 -7.85 6.69 -0.54
N LYS A 14 -8.92 7.10 -1.18
CA LYS A 14 -8.92 8.29 -2.03
C LYS A 14 -8.58 9.56 -1.24
N ALA A 15 -9.05 9.65 -0.02
CA ALA A 15 -8.77 10.81 0.84
C ALA A 15 -7.28 10.92 1.17
N GLU A 16 -6.58 9.81 1.24
CA GLU A 16 -5.14 9.78 1.53
C GLU A 16 -4.27 9.92 0.29
N LEU A 17 -4.76 9.52 -0.88
CA LEU A 17 -3.99 9.56 -2.13
C LEU A 17 -4.12 10.94 -2.80
N THR A 18 -3.47 11.92 -2.19
CA THR A 18 -3.50 13.30 -2.63
C THR A 18 -2.45 13.58 -3.70
N GLU A 19 -2.62 14.67 -4.45
CA GLU A 19 -1.73 14.99 -5.57
C GLU A 19 -0.27 15.15 -5.19
N ASP A 20 0.00 15.65 -3.98
CA ASP A 20 1.36 15.84 -3.50
C ASP A 20 2.12 14.53 -3.33
N LYS A 21 1.42 13.42 -3.21
CA LYS A 21 2.00 12.08 -3.12
C LYS A 21 2.14 11.39 -4.46
N ARG A 22 1.52 11.93 -5.50
CA ARG A 22 1.51 11.31 -6.83
C ARG A 22 2.80 11.62 -7.59
N LEU A 23 3.39 10.57 -8.18
CA LEU A 23 4.52 10.74 -9.09
C LEU A 23 4.00 11.12 -10.47
N ARG A 24 4.71 12.05 -11.12
CA ARG A 24 4.42 12.42 -12.50
C ARG A 24 5.06 11.44 -13.45
N MET A 25 4.44 10.29 -13.59
CA MET A 25 4.90 9.29 -14.54
C MET A 25 3.79 9.02 -15.54
N THR A 26 4.17 8.98 -16.80
CA THR A 26 3.23 8.52 -17.81
C THR A 26 3.23 7.01 -17.83
N ASN A 27 2.06 6.42 -17.82
CA ASN A 27 1.94 5.03 -18.15
C ASN A 27 0.77 4.83 -19.09
N LYS A 28 0.85 3.75 -19.86
CA LYS A 28 -0.05 3.54 -20.99
C LYS A 28 -1.46 3.11 -20.59
N SER A 29 -1.67 2.77 -19.33
CA SER A 29 -2.95 2.24 -18.85
C SER A 29 -3.73 3.22 -18.00
N ASN A 30 -3.33 4.48 -17.96
CA ASN A 30 -3.98 5.53 -17.17
C ASN A 30 -3.97 5.28 -15.66
N ASN A 31 -3.15 4.36 -15.18
CA ASN A 31 -2.97 4.14 -13.76
C ASN A 31 -2.12 5.26 -13.17
N GLN A 32 -2.28 5.49 -11.89
CA GLN A 32 -1.54 6.52 -11.18
C GLN A 32 -0.57 5.86 -10.21
N ILE A 33 0.58 6.50 -9.99
CA ILE A 33 1.59 6.01 -9.07
C ILE A 33 1.72 6.98 -7.91
N TYR A 34 1.65 6.45 -6.69
CA TYR A 34 1.75 7.24 -5.46
C TYR A 34 2.88 6.72 -4.60
N ILE A 35 3.49 7.62 -3.82
CA ILE A 35 4.44 7.25 -2.80
C ILE A 35 3.84 7.66 -1.46
N ILE A 36 3.69 6.70 -0.57
CA ILE A 36 3.08 6.93 0.74
C ILE A 36 3.93 6.30 1.84
N THR A 37 3.64 6.70 3.08
CA THR A 37 4.16 6.03 4.27
C THR A 37 3.01 5.75 5.22
N ALA A 38 3.26 4.91 6.22
CA ALA A 38 2.24 4.63 7.24
C ALA A 38 1.87 5.89 8.03
N GLN A 39 2.77 6.86 8.10
CA GLN A 39 2.53 8.11 8.84
C GLN A 39 1.59 9.04 8.10
N ASP A 40 1.74 9.16 6.77
CA ASP A 40 0.91 10.07 5.99
C ASP A 40 -0.35 9.42 5.42
N SER A 41 -0.36 8.11 5.34
CA SER A 41 -1.48 7.38 4.72
C SER A 41 -1.75 6.09 5.49
N PRO A 42 -2.21 6.17 6.75
CA PRO A 42 -2.37 4.98 7.59
C PRO A 42 -3.39 3.98 7.06
N ASN A 43 -4.50 4.43 6.48
CA ASN A 43 -5.48 3.52 5.93
C ASN A 43 -4.99 2.84 4.66
N THR A 44 -4.29 3.59 3.80
CA THR A 44 -3.67 3.02 2.61
C THR A 44 -2.62 1.97 2.99
N MET A 45 -1.83 2.22 4.05
CA MET A 45 -0.86 1.26 4.54
C MET A 45 -1.54 -0.04 5.00
N LYS A 46 -2.67 0.06 5.71
CA LYS A 46 -3.45 -1.11 6.12
C LYS A 46 -3.93 -1.92 4.92
N GLU A 47 -4.41 -1.24 3.89
CA GLU A 47 -4.86 -1.91 2.68
C GLU A 47 -3.69 -2.62 1.97
N ILE A 48 -2.52 -1.99 1.92
CA ILE A 48 -1.32 -2.63 1.38
C ILE A 48 -1.01 -3.91 2.15
N GLY A 49 -1.04 -3.84 3.49
CA GLY A 49 -0.79 -5.01 4.34
C GLY A 49 -1.81 -6.12 4.12
N ARG A 50 -3.08 -5.74 3.94
CA ARG A 50 -4.14 -6.69 3.63
C ARG A 50 -3.87 -7.41 2.31
N LEU A 51 -3.54 -6.67 1.28
CA LEU A 51 -3.27 -7.23 -0.05
C LEU A 51 -2.03 -8.11 -0.06
N ARG A 52 -0.98 -7.73 0.68
CA ARG A 52 0.22 -8.56 0.82
C ARG A 52 -0.11 -9.90 1.46
N GLU A 53 -0.89 -9.88 2.53
CA GLU A 53 -1.23 -11.12 3.23
C GLU A 53 -2.08 -12.04 2.34
N ILE A 54 -3.03 -11.48 1.62
CA ILE A 54 -3.84 -12.24 0.66
C ILE A 54 -2.95 -12.91 -0.39
N ALA A 55 -2.04 -12.14 -0.98
CA ALA A 55 -1.16 -12.63 -2.04
C ALA A 55 -0.24 -13.74 -1.54
N PHE A 56 0.34 -13.56 -0.35
CA PHE A 56 1.27 -14.55 0.20
C PHE A 56 0.55 -15.81 0.64
N ARG A 57 -0.64 -15.71 1.21
CA ARG A 57 -1.43 -16.89 1.57
C ARG A 57 -1.85 -17.68 0.33
N ALA A 58 -2.19 -16.98 -0.75
CA ALA A 58 -2.54 -17.63 -2.02
C ALA A 58 -1.34 -18.40 -2.59
N ALA A 59 -0.12 -17.94 -2.32
CA ALA A 59 1.11 -18.59 -2.76
C ALA A 59 1.60 -19.68 -1.79
N GLY A 60 0.84 -19.95 -0.73
CA GLY A 60 1.20 -20.97 0.25
C GLY A 60 2.02 -20.47 1.43
N GLY A 61 2.17 -19.15 1.57
CA GLY A 61 2.93 -18.54 2.65
C GLY A 61 2.08 -17.58 3.47
N GLY A 62 2.63 -16.42 3.75
CA GLY A 62 1.99 -15.39 4.54
C GLY A 62 2.44 -15.38 5.99
N THR A 63 2.11 -14.32 6.70
CA THR A 63 2.49 -14.16 8.10
C THR A 63 1.55 -14.91 9.05
N GLY A 64 0.35 -15.25 8.56
CA GLY A 64 -0.71 -15.80 9.41
C GLY A 64 -1.43 -14.72 10.20
N MET A 65 -1.03 -13.47 10.08
CA MET A 65 -1.62 -12.34 10.78
C MET A 65 -2.71 -11.69 9.93
N SER A 66 -3.45 -10.76 10.52
CA SER A 66 -4.56 -10.11 9.82
C SER A 66 -4.11 -9.23 8.65
N MET A 67 -2.85 -8.80 8.65
CA MET A 67 -2.24 -8.06 7.55
C MET A 67 -0.72 -8.17 7.64
N ASP A 68 -0.05 -8.03 6.50
CA ASP A 68 1.41 -8.13 6.41
C ASP A 68 2.03 -6.73 6.52
N ILE A 69 2.23 -6.28 7.74
CA ILE A 69 2.91 -5.02 8.05
C ILE A 69 3.96 -5.32 9.12
N ASP A 70 5.19 -4.85 8.89
CA ASP A 70 6.27 -5.05 9.84
C ASP A 70 6.77 -3.70 10.40
N GLU A 71 7.80 -3.76 11.25
CA GLU A 71 8.34 -2.58 11.90
C GLU A 71 8.91 -1.55 10.92
N TYR A 72 9.43 -2.00 9.77
CA TYR A 72 9.98 -1.09 8.77
C TYR A 72 8.90 -0.25 8.08
N ASP A 73 7.67 -0.72 8.12
CA ASP A 73 6.53 0.02 7.55
C ASP A 73 6.03 1.11 8.49
N ILE A 74 6.20 0.95 9.80
CA ILE A 74 5.55 1.79 10.82
C ILE A 74 6.50 2.49 11.79
N MET A 75 7.81 2.32 11.67
CA MET A 75 8.79 2.97 12.54
C MET A 75 8.84 4.49 12.31
N ASP A 76 9.58 5.22 13.15
CA ASP A 76 9.65 6.68 13.08
C ASP A 76 10.09 7.21 11.72
N ASN A 77 11.00 6.50 11.06
CA ASN A 77 11.43 6.81 9.69
C ASN A 77 11.07 5.64 8.80
N PRO A 78 9.79 5.46 8.49
CA PRO A 78 9.34 4.23 7.83
C PRO A 78 9.77 4.17 6.37
N TYR A 79 9.83 2.94 5.85
CA TYR A 79 10.03 2.71 4.43
C TYR A 79 8.88 3.33 3.65
N LYS A 80 9.20 3.84 2.48
CA LYS A 80 8.20 4.37 1.58
C LYS A 80 7.56 3.24 0.79
N GLN A 81 6.28 3.42 0.48
CA GLN A 81 5.52 2.45 -0.31
C GLN A 81 5.21 3.11 -1.66
N LEU A 82 5.66 2.50 -2.72
CA LEU A 82 5.27 2.89 -4.08
C LEU A 82 4.08 2.03 -4.46
N ILE A 83 2.97 2.65 -4.82
CA ILE A 83 1.75 1.91 -5.17
C ILE A 83 1.24 2.32 -6.54
N VAL A 84 0.65 1.37 -7.24
CA VAL A 84 -0.02 1.60 -8.53
C VAL A 84 -1.52 1.59 -8.25
N TRP A 85 -2.17 2.70 -8.55
CA TRP A 85 -3.58 2.92 -8.27
C TRP A 85 -4.38 2.99 -9.56
N ASN A 86 -5.47 2.23 -9.63
CA ASN A 86 -6.40 2.28 -10.76
C ASN A 86 -7.54 3.24 -10.40
N PRO A 87 -7.60 4.44 -11.01
CA PRO A 87 -8.63 5.41 -10.66
C PRO A 87 -10.04 5.03 -11.12
N GLU A 88 -10.16 4.18 -12.13
CA GLU A 88 -11.47 3.72 -12.59
C GLU A 88 -12.09 2.71 -11.63
N GLU A 89 -11.29 1.72 -11.21
CA GLU A 89 -11.76 0.70 -10.27
C GLU A 89 -11.58 1.12 -8.82
N GLU A 90 -10.86 2.21 -8.59
CA GLU A 90 -10.55 2.73 -7.26
C GLU A 90 -9.90 1.68 -6.37
N GLU A 91 -8.84 1.05 -6.90
CA GLU A 91 -8.14 -0.02 -6.19
C GLU A 91 -6.64 0.03 -6.41
N ILE A 92 -5.92 -0.56 -5.46
CA ILE A 92 -4.47 -0.72 -5.55
C ILE A 92 -4.19 -1.97 -6.37
N LEU A 93 -3.44 -1.82 -7.48
CA LEU A 93 -3.10 -2.93 -8.37
C LEU A 93 -1.83 -3.64 -7.93
N GLY A 94 -0.91 -2.92 -7.29
CA GLY A 94 0.35 -3.49 -6.85
C GLY A 94 1.28 -2.41 -6.34
N GLY A 95 2.50 -2.82 -5.99
CA GLY A 95 3.48 -1.87 -5.49
C GLY A 95 4.61 -2.57 -4.78
N TYR A 96 5.54 -1.78 -4.24
CA TYR A 96 6.64 -2.31 -3.46
C TYR A 96 7.16 -1.27 -2.46
N ARG A 97 7.91 -1.76 -1.49
CA ARG A 97 8.49 -0.98 -0.41
C ARG A 97 9.94 -0.63 -0.72
N TYR A 98 10.37 0.57 -0.34
CA TYR A 98 11.75 0.95 -0.50
C TYR A 98 12.17 2.00 0.53
N ILE A 99 13.47 2.19 0.69
CA ILE A 99 14.04 3.25 1.52
C ILE A 99 15.07 4.01 0.70
N LEU A 100 15.15 5.33 0.92
CA LEU A 100 16.17 6.14 0.26
C LEU A 100 17.52 5.88 0.93
N GLY A 101 18.51 5.49 0.15
CA GLY A 101 19.77 4.99 0.68
C GLY A 101 20.74 6.03 1.19
N THR A 102 20.39 7.30 1.17
CA THR A 102 21.27 8.38 1.59
C THR A 102 20.98 8.91 2.99
N ASP A 103 20.01 8.35 3.64
CA ASP A 103 19.59 8.82 4.96
C ASP A 103 20.22 8.04 6.09
#